data_92a02e971dd25c79cf35176f719b6035
#
_entry.id   92a02e971dd25c79cf35176f719b6035
#
_cell.length_a   1.000
_cell.length_b   1.000
_cell.length_c   1.000
_cell.angle_alpha   90.00
_cell.angle_beta   90.00
_cell.angle_gamma   90.00
#
_symmetry.space_group_name_H-M   'P 1'
#
loop_
_entity.id
_entity.type
_entity.pdbx_description
1 polymer ?
#
loop_
_entity_poly.entity_id
_entity_poly.type
_entity_poly.pdbx_seq_one_letter_code
_entity_poly.pdbx_strand_id
1 'polypeptide(L)'
;FFLDHKVPQVKFVDRTFNCKHDHAMAIWKYIQEHDNGITNFHFEVAADLLNDEKIRLIRQMRPGLIQLEIGVQSTNTDTIREIRRTMRLEEVREHVARIKEKGNIHQHLDLIAGLPYEDIKSFRKSFDDVYSMRPDQLQLGFLKVLKGSYMQEMQQEYELRYKDEPPYE
;
A
#
# COMPACT_ATOMS: atom_id res chain seq x y z
N PHE A 1 -3.18 24.76 4.97
CA PHE A 1 -2.22 24.82 6.07
C PHE A 1 -0.86 24.22 5.69
N PHE A 2 -0.76 22.92 5.43
CA PHE A 2 0.54 22.24 5.16
C PHE A 2 1.27 22.82 3.95
N LEU A 3 0.55 23.13 2.88
CA LEU A 3 1.10 23.75 1.68
C LEU A 3 1.59 25.17 1.95
N ASP A 4 0.83 25.98 2.68
CA ASP A 4 1.18 27.36 3.03
C ASP A 4 2.42 27.43 3.93
N HIS A 5 2.57 26.44 4.83
CA HIS A 5 3.72 26.35 5.75
C HIS A 5 4.90 25.57 5.16
N LYS A 6 4.81 25.14 3.88
CA LYS A 6 5.87 24.41 3.16
C LYS A 6 6.37 23.22 3.94
N VAL A 7 5.44 22.46 4.58
CA VAL A 7 5.78 21.24 5.32
C VAL A 7 6.38 20.23 4.34
N PRO A 8 7.60 19.71 4.57
CA PRO A 8 8.29 18.88 3.57
C PRO A 8 7.55 17.58 3.25
N GLN A 9 6.94 16.94 4.27
CA GLN A 9 6.19 15.71 4.08
C GLN A 9 4.94 15.67 4.95
N VAL A 10 3.84 15.21 4.36
CA VAL A 10 2.55 14.98 5.03
C VAL A 10 2.10 13.56 4.75
N LYS A 11 1.93 12.74 5.79
CA LYS A 11 1.36 11.39 5.65
C LYS A 11 -0.12 11.41 6.03
N PHE A 12 -0.97 10.92 5.13
CA PHE A 12 -2.36 10.62 5.43
C PHE A 12 -2.42 9.30 6.19
N VAL A 13 -3.20 9.27 7.28
CA VAL A 13 -3.29 8.11 8.18
C VAL A 13 -4.45 7.17 7.86
N ASP A 14 -5.10 7.38 6.73
CA ASP A 14 -6.16 6.50 6.24
C ASP A 14 -5.54 5.16 5.81
N ARG A 15 -6.11 4.04 6.26
CA ARG A 15 -5.67 2.68 5.86
C ARG A 15 -5.92 2.37 4.39
N THR A 16 -6.88 3.08 3.77
CA THR A 16 -7.20 2.98 2.34
C THR A 16 -7.77 4.32 1.90
N PHE A 17 -6.89 5.25 1.60
CA PHE A 17 -7.25 6.62 1.24
C PHE A 17 -8.21 6.69 0.05
N ASN A 18 -8.01 5.82 -0.94
CA ASN A 18 -8.77 5.86 -2.20
C ASN A 18 -10.07 5.04 -2.19
N CYS A 19 -10.59 4.65 -1.00
CA CYS A 19 -11.83 3.89 -0.88
C CYS A 19 -13.07 4.67 -1.37
N LYS A 20 -13.11 5.98 -1.14
CA LYS A 20 -14.14 6.88 -1.70
C LYS A 20 -13.58 7.64 -2.89
N HIS A 21 -14.12 7.35 -4.08
CA HIS A 21 -13.65 7.94 -5.33
C HIS A 21 -13.63 9.48 -5.30
N ASP A 22 -14.78 10.09 -5.05
CA ASP A 22 -14.92 11.56 -5.10
C ASP A 22 -14.05 12.27 -4.07
N HIS A 23 -13.91 11.69 -2.88
CA HIS A 23 -13.06 12.23 -1.82
C HIS A 23 -11.58 12.24 -2.25
N ALA A 24 -11.07 11.09 -2.73
CA ALA A 24 -9.69 10.99 -3.18
C ALA A 24 -9.41 11.93 -4.36
N MET A 25 -10.32 11.97 -5.34
CA MET A 25 -10.19 12.85 -6.50
C MET A 25 -10.19 14.33 -6.12
N ALA A 26 -11.05 14.75 -5.20
CA ALA A 26 -11.10 16.14 -4.75
C ALA A 26 -9.80 16.56 -4.04
N ILE A 27 -9.28 15.72 -3.15
CA ILE A 27 -8.02 16.00 -2.44
C ILE A 27 -6.84 16.01 -3.41
N TRP A 28 -6.71 15.03 -4.28
CA TRP A 28 -5.61 14.97 -5.24
C TRP A 28 -5.63 16.13 -6.24
N LYS A 29 -6.81 16.55 -6.74
CA LYS A 29 -6.96 17.74 -7.58
C LYS A 29 -6.52 19.00 -6.84
N TYR A 30 -6.99 19.17 -5.60
CA TYR A 30 -6.61 20.31 -4.76
C TYR A 30 -5.10 20.39 -4.54
N ILE A 31 -4.47 19.27 -4.20
CA ILE A 31 -3.02 19.19 -3.99
C ILE A 31 -2.27 19.54 -5.28
N GLN A 32 -2.74 19.07 -6.43
CA GLN A 32 -2.13 19.38 -7.72
C GLN A 32 -2.26 20.88 -8.08
N GLU A 33 -3.43 21.47 -7.86
CA GLU A 33 -3.72 22.86 -8.18
C GLU A 33 -2.97 23.86 -7.27
N HIS A 34 -2.68 23.45 -6.04
CA HIS A 34 -2.02 24.28 -5.03
C HIS A 34 -0.59 23.84 -4.72
N ASP A 35 0.02 23.06 -5.59
CA ASP A 35 1.37 22.55 -5.38
C ASP A 35 2.38 23.70 -5.17
N ASN A 36 3.08 23.64 -4.03
CA ASN A 36 4.09 24.64 -3.66
C ASN A 36 5.52 24.25 -4.09
N GLY A 37 5.68 23.15 -4.84
CA GLY A 37 6.97 22.65 -5.30
C GLY A 37 7.84 21.96 -4.24
N ILE A 38 7.39 21.89 -2.97
CA ILE A 38 8.18 21.40 -1.83
C ILE A 38 7.48 20.19 -1.18
N THR A 39 6.20 20.34 -0.81
CA THR A 39 5.48 19.35 0.00
C THR A 39 5.30 18.04 -0.76
N ASN A 40 5.63 16.92 -0.10
CA ASN A 40 5.30 15.56 -0.53
C ASN A 40 4.13 15.04 0.30
N PHE A 41 3.17 14.40 -0.36
CA PHE A 41 2.03 13.77 0.31
C PHE A 41 2.09 12.26 0.15
N HIS A 42 2.06 11.55 1.27
CA HIS A 42 2.11 10.09 1.33
C HIS A 42 0.72 9.52 1.60
N PHE A 43 0.27 8.60 0.75
CA PHE A 43 -1.04 7.95 0.83
C PHE A 43 -0.91 6.43 0.85
N GLU A 44 -1.63 5.78 1.79
CA GLU A 44 -1.87 4.34 1.74
C GLU A 44 -3.09 4.06 0.84
N VAL A 45 -2.91 3.30 -0.23
CA VAL A 45 -3.95 3.05 -1.23
C VAL A 45 -4.12 1.56 -1.53
N ALA A 46 -5.35 1.19 -1.91
CA ALA A 46 -5.61 -0.12 -2.49
C ALA A 46 -5.46 -0.04 -4.01
N ALA A 47 -4.65 -0.93 -4.59
CA ALA A 47 -4.36 -0.91 -6.02
C ALA A 47 -5.58 -1.24 -6.88
N ASP A 48 -6.44 -2.15 -6.42
CA ASP A 48 -7.69 -2.53 -7.08
C ASP A 48 -8.74 -1.39 -7.15
N LEU A 49 -8.58 -0.35 -6.32
CA LEU A 49 -9.42 0.85 -6.33
C LEU A 49 -8.84 2.00 -7.17
N LEU A 50 -7.70 1.78 -7.85
CA LEU A 50 -7.11 2.73 -8.78
C LEU A 50 -7.72 2.53 -10.18
N ASN A 51 -8.66 3.39 -10.53
CA ASN A 51 -9.26 3.41 -11.87
C ASN A 51 -8.52 4.35 -12.83
N ASP A 52 -8.89 4.33 -14.10
CA ASP A 52 -8.26 5.14 -15.15
C ASP A 52 -8.25 6.64 -14.85
N GLU A 53 -9.30 7.16 -14.23
CA GLU A 53 -9.39 8.59 -13.90
C GLU A 53 -8.36 8.98 -12.83
N LYS A 54 -8.27 8.17 -11.76
CA LYS A 54 -7.29 8.35 -10.70
C LYS A 54 -5.85 8.26 -11.25
N ILE A 55 -5.56 7.22 -12.04
CA ILE A 55 -4.23 7.03 -12.63
C ILE A 55 -3.88 8.20 -13.55
N ARG A 56 -4.80 8.67 -14.41
CA ARG A 56 -4.56 9.82 -15.27
C ARG A 56 -4.26 11.09 -14.47
N LEU A 57 -4.99 11.34 -13.39
CA LEU A 57 -4.77 12.51 -12.55
C LEU A 57 -3.37 12.49 -11.91
N ILE A 58 -3.01 11.41 -11.20
CA ILE A 58 -1.73 11.35 -10.50
C ILE A 58 -0.53 11.37 -11.45
N ARG A 59 -0.68 10.83 -12.65
CA ARG A 59 0.36 10.89 -13.68
C ARG A 59 0.63 12.30 -14.20
N GLN A 60 -0.26 13.27 -14.01
CA GLN A 60 -0.06 14.68 -14.40
C GLN A 60 0.67 15.49 -13.34
N MET A 61 0.81 14.96 -12.14
CA MET A 61 1.48 15.64 -11.04
C MET A 61 2.98 15.75 -11.24
N ARG A 62 3.63 16.74 -10.59
CA ARG A 62 5.10 16.82 -10.61
C ARG A 62 5.74 15.62 -9.91
N PRO A 63 6.97 15.26 -10.27
CA PRO A 63 7.74 14.28 -9.51
C PRO A 63 7.90 14.70 -8.04
N GLY A 64 7.64 13.77 -7.13
CA GLY A 64 7.75 13.99 -5.68
C GLY A 64 6.58 14.73 -5.02
N LEU A 65 5.50 15.08 -5.76
CA LEU A 65 4.32 15.66 -5.11
C LEU A 65 3.58 14.63 -4.25
N ILE A 66 3.39 13.42 -4.78
CA ILE A 66 2.79 12.32 -4.03
C ILE A 66 3.65 11.06 -4.07
N GLN A 67 3.52 10.24 -3.05
CA GLN A 67 3.96 8.85 -3.05
C GLN A 67 2.82 7.93 -2.60
N LEU A 68 2.80 6.74 -3.13
CA LEU A 68 1.78 5.74 -2.86
C LEU A 68 2.38 4.53 -2.15
N GLU A 69 1.82 4.18 -1.00
CA GLU A 69 2.07 2.93 -0.30
C GLU A 69 0.94 1.97 -0.66
N ILE A 70 1.30 0.86 -1.31
CA ILE A 70 0.37 -0.11 -1.87
C ILE A 70 0.57 -1.44 -1.14
N GLY A 71 -0.34 -1.76 -0.23
CA GLY A 71 -0.30 -3.00 0.52
C GLY A 71 -0.69 -4.20 -0.34
N VAL A 72 0.28 -4.96 -0.84
CA VAL A 72 0.04 -6.24 -1.52
C VAL A 72 -0.18 -7.35 -0.50
N GLN A 73 0.65 -7.37 0.53
CA GLN A 73 0.68 -8.31 1.67
C GLN A 73 1.16 -9.72 1.30
N SER A 74 0.58 -10.37 0.31
CA SER A 74 0.94 -11.67 -0.26
C SER A 74 0.43 -11.79 -1.70
N THR A 75 0.96 -12.72 -2.48
CA THR A 75 0.39 -13.13 -3.78
C THR A 75 -0.20 -14.55 -3.72
N ASN A 76 -0.16 -15.20 -2.57
CA ASN A 76 -0.80 -16.49 -2.33
C ASN A 76 -2.32 -16.30 -2.22
N THR A 77 -3.07 -16.92 -3.12
CA THR A 77 -4.53 -16.75 -3.22
C THR A 77 -5.28 -17.23 -1.98
N ASP A 78 -4.80 -18.28 -1.32
CA ASP A 78 -5.43 -18.80 -0.09
C ASP A 78 -5.18 -17.84 1.07
N THR A 79 -3.97 -17.32 1.20
CA THR A 79 -3.62 -16.28 2.16
C THR A 79 -4.46 -15.02 1.94
N ILE A 80 -4.55 -14.52 0.70
CA ILE A 80 -5.34 -13.32 0.36
C ILE A 80 -6.81 -13.49 0.72
N ARG A 81 -7.38 -14.66 0.43
CA ARG A 81 -8.77 -14.99 0.80
C ARG A 81 -8.94 -14.98 2.31
N GLU A 82 -8.02 -15.61 3.03
CA GLU A 82 -8.09 -15.76 4.49
C GLU A 82 -8.00 -14.41 5.22
N ILE A 83 -7.13 -13.51 4.78
CA ILE A 83 -7.04 -12.15 5.33
C ILE A 83 -8.15 -11.23 4.81
N ARG A 84 -9.17 -11.80 4.14
CA ARG A 84 -10.37 -11.12 3.65
C ARG A 84 -10.08 -9.97 2.69
N ARG A 85 -9.12 -10.16 1.78
CA ARG A 85 -8.81 -9.23 0.70
C ARG A 85 -9.36 -9.72 -0.64
N THR A 86 -9.70 -8.77 -1.51
CA THR A 86 -10.24 -9.04 -2.85
C THR A 86 -9.24 -8.72 -3.97
N MET A 87 -7.99 -8.51 -3.62
CA MET A 87 -6.94 -8.10 -4.55
C MET A 87 -6.70 -9.14 -5.66
N ARG A 88 -6.61 -8.69 -6.90
CA ARG A 88 -6.16 -9.49 -8.05
C ARG A 88 -4.75 -9.04 -8.47
N LEU A 89 -3.79 -9.97 -8.45
CA LEU A 89 -2.38 -9.66 -8.69
C LEU A 89 -2.13 -9.02 -10.06
N GLU A 90 -2.84 -9.50 -11.07
CA GLU A 90 -2.72 -8.98 -12.44
C GLU A 90 -3.13 -7.50 -12.53
N GLU A 91 -4.20 -7.11 -11.85
CA GLU A 91 -4.64 -5.71 -11.79
C GLU A 91 -3.64 -4.83 -11.04
N VAL A 92 -3.10 -5.33 -9.93
CA VAL A 92 -2.04 -4.63 -9.20
C VAL A 92 -0.83 -4.41 -10.11
N ARG A 93 -0.39 -5.45 -10.81
CA ARG A 93 0.73 -5.41 -11.75
C ARG A 93 0.51 -4.39 -12.87
N GLU A 94 -0.68 -4.39 -13.46
CA GLU A 94 -1.05 -3.44 -14.51
C GLU A 94 -1.03 -1.99 -13.98
N HIS A 95 -1.68 -1.73 -12.84
CA HIS A 95 -1.76 -0.39 -12.27
C HIS A 95 -0.38 0.13 -11.86
N VAL A 96 0.44 -0.69 -11.20
CA VAL A 96 1.82 -0.35 -10.85
C VAL A 96 2.64 0.01 -12.10
N ALA A 97 2.56 -0.80 -13.16
CA ALA A 97 3.25 -0.54 -14.42
C ALA A 97 2.80 0.78 -15.07
N ARG A 98 1.50 1.01 -15.16
CA ARG A 98 0.92 2.24 -15.74
C ARG A 98 1.31 3.52 -14.99
N ILE A 99 1.34 3.45 -13.66
CA ILE A 99 1.81 4.58 -12.83
C ILE A 99 3.30 4.81 -13.09
N LYS A 100 4.08 3.74 -13.18
CA LYS A 100 5.53 3.80 -13.36
C LYS A 100 5.98 4.38 -14.71
N GLU A 101 5.19 4.22 -15.78
CA GLU A 101 5.54 4.68 -17.12
C GLU A 101 6.03 6.14 -17.17
N LYS A 102 5.46 7.02 -16.34
CA LYS A 102 5.87 8.42 -16.28
C LYS A 102 7.01 8.71 -15.30
N GLY A 103 7.21 7.82 -14.32
CA GLY A 103 8.29 7.93 -13.32
C GLY A 103 8.16 9.13 -12.37
N ASN A 104 6.95 9.67 -12.20
CA ASN A 104 6.71 10.84 -11.34
C ASN A 104 6.16 10.49 -9.96
N ILE A 105 5.70 9.27 -9.75
CA ILE A 105 5.10 8.80 -8.50
C ILE A 105 6.01 7.76 -7.88
N HIS A 106 6.46 7.99 -6.66
CA HIS A 106 7.17 6.99 -5.86
C HIS A 106 6.19 5.92 -5.40
N GLN A 107 6.46 4.67 -5.76
CA GLN A 107 5.63 3.52 -5.43
C GLN A 107 6.33 2.64 -4.40
N HIS A 108 5.70 2.50 -3.25
CA HIS A 108 6.11 1.65 -2.15
C HIS A 108 5.16 0.46 -2.08
N LEU A 109 5.66 -0.76 -2.25
CA LEU A 109 4.88 -1.99 -2.15
C LEU A 109 5.23 -2.74 -0.87
N ASP A 110 4.21 -3.34 -0.22
CA ASP A 110 4.37 -4.03 1.06
C ASP A 110 4.03 -5.50 0.97
N LEU A 111 4.86 -6.32 1.60
CA LEU A 111 4.61 -7.73 1.89
C LEU A 111 4.65 -7.97 3.40
N ILE A 112 3.85 -8.95 3.86
CA ILE A 112 3.82 -9.37 5.27
C ILE A 112 4.23 -10.84 5.37
N ALA A 113 5.31 -11.12 6.07
CA ALA A 113 5.71 -12.47 6.42
C ALA A 113 4.93 -12.98 7.65
N GLY A 114 4.57 -14.26 7.64
CA GLY A 114 3.87 -14.91 8.75
C GLY A 114 2.34 -14.86 8.66
N LEU A 115 1.79 -14.56 7.48
CA LEU A 115 0.35 -14.64 7.25
C LEU A 115 -0.14 -16.11 7.24
N PRO A 116 -1.42 -16.36 7.59
CA PRO A 116 -2.01 -17.70 7.51
C PRO A 116 -1.90 -18.29 6.10
N TYR A 117 -1.75 -19.62 6.02
CA TYR A 117 -1.60 -20.39 4.77
C TYR A 117 -0.41 -19.99 3.88
N GLU A 118 0.57 -19.28 4.44
CA GLU A 118 1.79 -18.90 3.73
C GLU A 118 3.02 -19.55 4.37
N ASP A 119 3.70 -20.39 3.63
CA ASP A 119 4.98 -20.96 4.01
C ASP A 119 6.14 -20.17 3.37
N ILE A 120 7.38 -20.53 3.69
CA ILE A 120 8.57 -19.86 3.15
C ILE A 120 8.67 -19.95 1.62
N LYS A 121 8.09 -20.97 0.99
CA LYS A 121 8.12 -21.14 -0.48
C LYS A 121 7.12 -20.23 -1.13
N SER A 122 5.89 -20.16 -0.60
CA SER A 122 4.86 -19.25 -1.09
C SER A 122 5.23 -17.80 -0.82
N PHE A 123 5.83 -17.48 0.35
CA PHE A 123 6.35 -16.14 0.63
C PHE A 123 7.47 -15.73 -0.34
N ARG A 124 8.41 -16.65 -0.66
CA ARG A 124 9.44 -16.40 -1.67
C ARG A 124 8.81 -16.08 -3.02
N LYS A 125 7.79 -16.84 -3.42
CA LYS A 125 7.06 -16.55 -4.65
C LYS A 125 6.40 -15.18 -4.60
N SER A 126 5.75 -14.82 -3.49
CA SER A 126 5.16 -13.49 -3.29
C SER A 126 6.22 -12.39 -3.41
N PHE A 127 7.41 -12.61 -2.84
CA PHE A 127 8.52 -11.67 -2.99
C PHE A 127 8.95 -11.51 -4.46
N ASP A 128 9.17 -12.61 -5.17
CA ASP A 128 9.59 -12.58 -6.58
C ASP A 128 8.53 -11.91 -7.47
N ASP A 129 7.25 -12.20 -7.24
CA ASP A 129 6.13 -11.59 -7.95
C ASP A 129 6.13 -10.07 -7.78
N VAL A 130 6.23 -9.57 -6.55
CA VAL A 130 6.19 -8.14 -6.26
C VAL A 130 7.48 -7.44 -6.66
N TYR A 131 8.64 -8.07 -6.43
CA TYR A 131 9.92 -7.53 -6.85
C TYR A 131 10.02 -7.37 -8.37
N SER A 132 9.40 -8.29 -9.13
CA SER A 132 9.33 -8.21 -10.60
C SER A 132 8.57 -6.99 -11.12
N MET A 133 7.69 -6.39 -10.31
CA MET A 133 6.99 -5.13 -10.64
C MET A 133 7.91 -3.91 -10.56
N ARG A 134 9.13 -4.09 -10.00
CA ARG A 134 10.16 -3.05 -9.84
C ARG A 134 9.64 -1.80 -9.10
N PRO A 135 9.07 -1.94 -7.90
CA PRO A 135 8.69 -0.78 -7.10
C PRO A 135 9.91 0.10 -6.80
N ASP A 136 9.68 1.36 -6.44
CA ASP A 136 10.77 2.24 -5.99
C ASP A 136 11.23 1.85 -4.59
N GLN A 137 10.31 1.30 -3.78
CA GLN A 137 10.58 0.73 -2.47
C GLN A 137 9.75 -0.54 -2.26
N LEU A 138 10.38 -1.58 -1.72
CA LEU A 138 9.71 -2.80 -1.26
C LEU A 138 9.94 -2.94 0.24
N GLN A 139 8.85 -3.00 1.00
CA GLN A 139 8.87 -3.24 2.44
C GLN A 139 8.46 -4.68 2.74
N LEU A 140 9.26 -5.33 3.58
CA LEU A 140 8.92 -6.62 4.18
C LEU A 140 8.62 -6.39 5.66
N GLY A 141 7.35 -6.57 6.03
CA GLY A 141 6.91 -6.53 7.41
C GLY A 141 6.67 -7.94 7.96
N PHE A 142 6.67 -8.06 9.28
CA PHE A 142 6.17 -9.25 9.96
C PHE A 142 4.71 -9.04 10.35
N LEU A 143 3.92 -10.13 10.37
CA LEU A 143 2.56 -10.10 10.86
C LEU A 143 2.52 -9.54 12.29
N LYS A 144 1.70 -8.52 12.50
CA LYS A 144 1.43 -7.95 13.82
C LYS A 144 0.04 -8.36 14.27
N VAL A 145 -0.04 -9.04 15.39
CA VAL A 145 -1.32 -9.43 16.01
C VAL A 145 -1.82 -8.24 16.85
N LEU A 146 -2.57 -7.35 16.20
CA LEU A 146 -3.07 -6.15 16.85
C LEU A 146 -4.31 -6.46 17.70
N LYS A 147 -4.43 -5.78 18.84
CA LYS A 147 -5.59 -5.89 19.72
C LYS A 147 -6.89 -5.56 18.99
N GLY A 148 -7.88 -6.43 19.08
CA GLY A 148 -9.18 -6.30 18.39
C GLY A 148 -9.14 -6.62 16.89
N SER A 149 -8.03 -7.16 16.37
CA SER A 149 -7.93 -7.57 14.97
C SER A 149 -8.46 -9.01 14.76
N TYR A 150 -8.84 -9.31 13.51
CA TYR A 150 -9.20 -10.68 13.12
C TYR A 150 -8.08 -11.69 13.41
N MET A 151 -6.83 -11.32 13.23
CA MET A 151 -5.68 -12.17 13.57
C MET A 151 -5.62 -12.49 15.06
N GLN A 152 -6.04 -11.58 15.95
CA GLN A 152 -6.14 -11.86 17.37
C GLN A 152 -7.28 -12.83 17.67
N GLU A 153 -8.43 -12.68 17.03
CA GLU A 153 -9.58 -13.60 17.18
C GLU A 153 -9.21 -15.02 16.77
N MET A 154 -8.45 -15.16 15.67
CA MET A 154 -8.04 -16.44 15.09
C MET A 154 -6.72 -16.96 15.64
N GLN A 155 -6.15 -16.34 16.67
CA GLN A 155 -4.83 -16.67 17.19
C GLN A 155 -4.65 -18.13 17.54
N GLN A 156 -5.66 -18.76 18.15
CA GLN A 156 -5.61 -20.17 18.54
C GLN A 156 -5.69 -21.09 17.32
N GLU A 157 -6.55 -20.77 16.35
CA GLU A 157 -6.76 -21.57 15.15
C GLU A 157 -5.51 -21.58 14.24
N TYR A 158 -4.83 -20.44 14.11
CA TYR A 158 -3.59 -20.35 13.34
C TYR A 158 -2.34 -20.63 14.15
N GLU A 159 -2.49 -21.00 15.43
CA GLU A 159 -1.37 -21.26 16.35
C GLU A 159 -0.34 -20.09 16.38
N LEU A 160 -0.83 -18.85 16.27
CA LEU A 160 0.04 -17.66 16.25
C LEU A 160 0.75 -17.50 17.58
N ARG A 161 2.08 -17.42 17.51
CA ARG A 161 2.94 -17.19 18.67
C ARG A 161 3.75 -15.92 18.44
N TYR A 162 3.73 -15.03 19.40
CA TYR A 162 4.45 -13.76 19.38
C TYR A 162 4.76 -13.33 20.80
N LYS A 163 5.72 -12.44 20.96
CA LYS A 163 5.98 -11.76 22.22
C LYS A 163 5.13 -10.50 22.30
N ASP A 164 4.45 -10.30 23.42
CA ASP A 164 3.61 -9.12 23.71
C ASP A 164 4.37 -8.04 24.49
N GLU A 165 5.67 -8.25 24.73
CA GLU A 165 6.61 -7.30 25.32
C GLU A 165 7.79 -7.05 24.39
N PRO A 166 8.52 -5.91 24.53
CA PRO A 166 9.66 -5.62 23.68
C PRO A 166 10.68 -6.78 23.65
N PRO A 167 11.24 -7.13 22.48
CA PRO A 167 11.13 -6.44 21.16
C PRO A 167 9.89 -6.75 20.32
N TYR A 168 8.86 -7.39 20.83
CA TYR A 168 7.61 -7.72 20.11
C TYR A 168 7.78 -8.68 18.90
N GLU A 169 8.65 -9.67 19.03
CA GLU A 169 8.98 -10.68 18.00
C GLU A 169 8.34 -12.04 18.25
#